data_7b221ca4e50a5437acc91f0599f62622
#
_entry.id   7b221ca4e50a5437acc91f0599f62622
#
_cell.length_a   1.000
_cell.length_b   1.000
_cell.length_c   1.000
_cell.angle_alpha   90.00
_cell.angle_beta   90.00
_cell.angle_gamma   90.00
#
_symmetry.space_group_name_H-M   'P 1'
#
loop_
_entity.id
_entity.type
_entity.pdbx_description
1 polymer ?
#
loop_
_entity_poly.entity_id
_entity_poly.type
_entity_poly.pdbx_seq_one_letter_code
_entity_poly.pdbx_strand_id
1 'polypeptide(L)'
;MNKTEKLQQLHEKMIAEIQDYAIILLDLDGTILTWNKGAQSIKGYKESEILGQNFRIFYLPRDREEGLPEKLIDLAIKEGRARHIGRRVRKDGTIFWGSILITALHDEEGSVIGFTKLTKELAENEID
;
A
#
# COMPACT_ATOMS: atom_id res chain seq x y z
N MET A 1 -1.15 -31.37 3.46
CA MET A 1 -1.79 -30.10 3.08
C MET A 1 -2.88 -30.36 2.04
N ASN A 2 -4.12 -29.92 2.30
CA ASN A 2 -5.23 -30.10 1.36
C ASN A 2 -5.17 -29.04 0.25
N LYS A 3 -6.09 -29.16 -0.72
CA LYS A 3 -6.12 -28.24 -1.87
C LYS A 3 -6.37 -26.79 -1.47
N THR A 4 -7.25 -26.55 -0.49
CA THR A 4 -7.57 -25.19 -0.03
C THR A 4 -6.37 -24.54 0.63
N GLU A 5 -5.69 -25.26 1.51
CA GLU A 5 -4.49 -24.75 2.19
C GLU A 5 -3.36 -24.48 1.20
N LYS A 6 -3.20 -25.36 0.20
CA LYS A 6 -2.19 -25.21 -0.83
C LYS A 6 -2.46 -23.99 -1.70
N LEU A 7 -3.72 -23.75 -2.07
CA LEU A 7 -4.11 -22.58 -2.86
C LEU A 7 -3.88 -21.30 -2.06
N GLN A 8 -4.25 -21.31 -0.78
CA GLN A 8 -4.00 -20.17 0.11
C GLN A 8 -2.52 -19.84 0.19
N GLN A 9 -1.68 -20.86 0.35
CA GLN A 9 -0.22 -20.69 0.39
C GLN A 9 0.30 -20.06 -0.91
N LEU A 10 -0.21 -20.53 -2.06
CA LEU A 10 0.19 -19.97 -3.36
C LEU A 10 -0.24 -18.52 -3.52
N HIS A 11 -1.43 -18.16 -3.05
CA HIS A 11 -1.88 -16.77 -3.07
C HIS A 11 -0.97 -15.86 -2.24
N GLU A 12 -0.61 -16.32 -1.04
CA GLU A 12 0.30 -15.57 -0.17
C GLU A 12 1.67 -15.39 -0.81
N LYS A 13 2.20 -16.46 -1.43
CA LYS A 13 3.48 -16.43 -2.12
C LYS A 13 3.44 -15.54 -3.35
N MET A 14 2.34 -15.58 -4.09
CA MET A 14 2.16 -14.75 -5.27
C MET A 14 2.34 -13.27 -4.96
N ILE A 15 1.72 -12.82 -3.89
CA ILE A 15 1.81 -11.42 -3.45
C ILE A 15 3.18 -11.14 -2.83
N ALA A 16 3.67 -12.03 -1.96
CA ALA A 16 4.90 -11.82 -1.20
C ALA A 16 6.13 -11.66 -2.09
N GLU A 17 6.19 -12.38 -3.21
CA GLU A 17 7.37 -12.44 -4.05
C GLU A 17 7.37 -11.47 -5.25
N ILE A 18 6.29 -10.71 -5.44
CA ILE A 18 6.27 -9.65 -6.46
C ILE A 18 7.25 -8.55 -6.05
N GLN A 19 8.14 -8.17 -6.96
CA GLN A 19 9.23 -7.22 -6.65
C GLN A 19 9.01 -5.81 -7.21
N ASP A 20 8.27 -5.67 -8.31
CA ASP A 20 8.13 -4.39 -9.00
C ASP A 20 7.06 -3.49 -8.39
N TYR A 21 6.25 -4.03 -7.49
CA TYR A 21 5.16 -3.30 -6.85
C TYR A 21 5.20 -3.54 -5.35
N ALA A 22 5.00 -2.47 -4.60
CA ALA A 22 4.70 -2.59 -3.17
C ALA A 22 3.21 -2.93 -3.05
N ILE A 23 2.90 -4.09 -2.49
CA ILE A 23 1.52 -4.56 -2.29
C ILE A 23 1.31 -4.71 -0.80
N ILE A 24 0.45 -3.86 -0.25
CA ILE A 24 0.27 -3.73 1.20
C ILE A 24 -1.22 -3.86 1.52
N LEU A 25 -1.53 -4.63 2.54
CA LEU A 25 -2.87 -4.68 3.11
C LEU A 25 -2.93 -3.71 4.28
N LEU A 26 -3.94 -2.85 4.29
CA LEU A 26 -4.20 -1.89 5.37
C LEU A 26 -5.52 -2.24 6.05
N ASP A 27 -5.59 -2.03 7.37
CA ASP A 27 -6.87 -2.08 8.06
C ASP A 27 -7.62 -0.74 7.87
N LEU A 28 -8.78 -0.60 8.52
CA LEU A 28 -9.62 0.59 8.38
C LEU A 28 -8.94 1.87 8.87
N ASP A 29 -7.98 1.75 9.80
CA ASP A 29 -7.26 2.89 10.35
C ASP A 29 -6.00 3.24 9.54
N GLY A 30 -5.70 2.45 8.52
CA GLY A 30 -4.48 2.64 7.73
C GLY A 30 -3.25 1.96 8.33
N THR A 31 -3.45 1.04 9.27
CA THR A 31 -2.36 0.25 9.84
C THR A 31 -1.90 -0.79 8.84
N ILE A 32 -0.59 -0.93 8.68
CA ILE A 32 0.03 -1.85 7.73
C ILE A 32 -0.02 -3.27 8.31
N LEU A 33 -0.70 -4.17 7.60
CA LEU A 33 -0.89 -5.56 8.03
C LEU A 33 0.00 -6.54 7.30
N THR A 34 0.39 -6.26 6.05
CA THR A 34 1.26 -7.14 5.26
C THR A 34 2.33 -6.33 4.53
N TRP A 35 3.39 -7.02 4.11
CA TRP A 35 4.53 -6.40 3.45
C TRP A 35 5.14 -7.39 2.46
N ASN A 36 5.35 -6.97 1.23
CA ASN A 36 5.94 -7.86 0.22
C ASN A 36 7.37 -7.42 -0.15
N LYS A 37 8.02 -8.18 -1.02
CA LYS A 37 9.38 -7.87 -1.48
C LYS A 37 9.47 -6.51 -2.18
N GLY A 38 8.49 -6.19 -3.00
CA GLY A 38 8.42 -4.90 -3.69
C GLY A 38 8.34 -3.73 -2.71
N ALA A 39 7.56 -3.90 -1.63
CA ALA A 39 7.45 -2.88 -0.60
C ALA A 39 8.81 -2.63 0.08
N GLN A 40 9.54 -3.69 0.38
CA GLN A 40 10.87 -3.56 0.97
C GLN A 40 11.84 -2.87 0.01
N SER A 41 11.83 -3.27 -1.26
CA SER A 41 12.72 -2.68 -2.28
C SER A 41 12.41 -1.20 -2.52
N ILE A 42 11.14 -0.85 -2.64
CA ILE A 42 10.73 0.52 -2.97
C ILE A 42 10.85 1.45 -1.75
N LYS A 43 10.40 0.99 -0.60
CA LYS A 43 10.26 1.85 0.59
C LYS A 43 11.40 1.74 1.60
N GLY A 44 12.18 0.67 1.53
CA GLY A 44 13.37 0.51 2.35
C GLY A 44 13.16 -0.05 3.75
N TYR A 45 11.92 -0.30 4.16
CA TYR A 45 11.63 -0.87 5.47
C TYR A 45 11.60 -2.39 5.40
N LYS A 46 12.07 -3.04 6.45
CA LYS A 46 11.89 -4.48 6.63
C LYS A 46 10.51 -4.75 7.21
N GLU A 47 9.95 -5.91 6.93
CA GLU A 47 8.66 -6.33 7.46
C GLU A 47 8.60 -6.18 8.98
N SER A 48 9.63 -6.64 9.68
CA SER A 48 9.68 -6.61 11.15
C SER A 48 9.60 -5.22 11.77
N GLU A 49 10.00 -4.19 11.04
CA GLU A 49 9.99 -2.81 11.55
C GLU A 49 8.79 -2.00 11.09
N ILE A 50 8.06 -2.47 10.07
CA ILE A 50 6.98 -1.68 9.46
C ILE A 50 5.57 -2.19 9.79
N LEU A 51 5.41 -3.49 10.04
CA LEU A 51 4.08 -4.03 10.40
C LEU A 51 3.57 -3.35 11.67
N GLY A 52 2.33 -2.95 11.65
CA GLY A 52 1.70 -2.22 12.75
C GLY A 52 1.87 -0.71 12.70
N GLN A 53 2.74 -0.21 11.84
CA GLN A 53 2.87 1.24 11.61
C GLN A 53 1.73 1.73 10.72
N ASN A 54 1.44 3.02 10.78
CA ASN A 54 0.43 3.62 9.91
C ASN A 54 1.05 4.03 8.58
N PHE A 55 0.32 3.85 7.48
CA PHE A 55 0.80 4.16 6.14
C PHE A 55 1.12 5.64 5.93
N ARG A 56 0.67 6.52 6.83
CA ARG A 56 0.99 7.95 6.81
C ARG A 56 2.50 8.20 6.84
N ILE A 57 3.27 7.25 7.35
CA ILE A 57 4.73 7.35 7.43
C ILE A 57 5.39 7.53 6.05
N PHE A 58 4.74 7.11 4.98
CA PHE A 58 5.28 7.20 3.62
C PHE A 58 5.07 8.58 2.97
N TYR A 59 4.35 9.46 3.64
CA TYR A 59 4.00 10.78 3.10
C TYR A 59 4.94 11.86 3.62
N LEU A 60 5.20 12.88 2.78
CA LEU A 60 5.95 14.05 3.20
C LEU A 60 5.20 14.78 4.32
N PRO A 61 5.93 15.47 5.25
CA PRO A 61 5.27 16.18 6.35
C PRO A 61 4.15 17.11 5.89
N ARG A 62 4.40 17.86 4.81
CA ARG A 62 3.39 18.77 4.26
C ARG A 62 2.12 18.05 3.83
N ASP A 63 2.27 16.90 3.15
CA ASP A 63 1.13 16.12 2.69
C ASP A 63 0.33 15.54 3.86
N ARG A 64 1.01 15.18 4.95
CA ARG A 64 0.33 14.73 6.17
C ARG A 64 -0.45 15.86 6.81
N GLU A 65 0.14 17.05 6.88
CA GLU A 65 -0.52 18.23 7.44
C GLU A 65 -1.76 18.62 6.64
N GLU A 66 -1.70 18.49 5.32
CA GLU A 66 -2.82 18.79 4.43
C GLU A 66 -3.86 17.67 4.38
N GLY A 67 -3.60 16.54 5.06
CA GLY A 67 -4.54 15.43 5.17
C GLY A 67 -4.63 14.57 3.92
N LEU A 68 -3.59 14.54 3.09
CA LEU A 68 -3.59 13.75 1.86
C LEU A 68 -3.85 12.26 2.11
N PRO A 69 -3.19 11.60 3.09
CA PRO A 69 -3.46 10.19 3.34
C PRO A 69 -4.95 9.91 3.60
N GLU A 70 -5.58 10.72 4.46
CA GLU A 70 -6.98 10.57 4.83
C GLU A 70 -7.91 10.85 3.65
N LYS A 71 -7.58 11.83 2.82
CA LYS A 71 -8.36 12.15 1.62
C LYS A 71 -8.38 10.97 0.64
N LEU A 72 -7.24 10.29 0.48
CA LEU A 72 -7.15 9.14 -0.41
C LEU A 72 -7.96 7.95 0.13
N ILE A 73 -7.92 7.72 1.44
CA ILE A 73 -8.74 6.67 2.07
C ILE A 73 -10.23 6.99 1.90
N ASP A 74 -10.64 8.23 2.18
CA ASP A 74 -12.03 8.65 2.03
C ASP A 74 -12.51 8.48 0.59
N LEU A 75 -11.67 8.85 -0.37
CA LEU A 75 -11.99 8.67 -1.79
C LEU A 75 -12.12 7.19 -2.16
N ALA A 76 -11.24 6.33 -1.63
CA ALA A 76 -11.32 4.89 -1.86
C ALA A 76 -12.62 4.31 -1.29
N ILE A 77 -13.04 4.75 -0.11
CA ILE A 77 -14.30 4.32 0.50
C ILE A 77 -15.48 4.74 -0.39
N LYS A 78 -15.48 6.00 -0.83
CA LYS A 78 -16.60 6.58 -1.58
C LYS A 78 -16.69 6.04 -3.01
N GLU A 79 -15.56 5.93 -3.70
CA GLU A 79 -15.52 5.58 -5.13
C GLU A 79 -15.10 4.12 -5.38
N GLY A 80 -14.72 3.37 -4.35
CA GLY A 80 -14.19 2.01 -4.46
C GLY A 80 -12.68 1.97 -4.59
N ARG A 81 -12.07 3.00 -5.11
CA ARG A 81 -10.61 3.11 -5.24
C ARG A 81 -10.19 4.55 -5.40
N ALA A 82 -8.92 4.83 -5.09
CA ALA A 82 -8.30 6.14 -5.27
C ALA A 82 -6.96 5.97 -5.97
N ARG A 83 -6.71 6.79 -6.98
CA ARG A 83 -5.43 6.84 -7.70
C ARG A 83 -4.74 8.14 -7.38
N HIS A 84 -3.41 8.09 -7.25
CA HIS A 84 -2.61 9.28 -7.00
C HIS A 84 -1.21 9.09 -7.56
N ILE A 85 -0.72 10.08 -8.28
CA ILE A 85 0.70 10.15 -8.66
C ILE A 85 1.29 11.28 -7.86
N GLY A 86 2.31 10.97 -7.05
CA GLY A 86 2.90 11.97 -6.19
C GLY A 86 4.17 11.48 -5.50
N ARG A 87 4.72 12.34 -4.68
CA ARG A 87 5.97 12.05 -3.97
C ARG A 87 5.70 11.29 -2.68
N ARG A 88 6.62 10.38 -2.37
CA ARG A 88 6.60 9.59 -1.14
C ARG A 88 8.00 9.55 -0.57
N VAL A 89 8.13 9.15 0.69
CA VAL A 89 9.39 9.14 1.44
C VAL A 89 9.77 7.71 1.79
N ARG A 90 11.04 7.33 1.52
CA ARG A 90 11.60 6.05 1.94
C ARG A 90 12.11 6.14 3.38
N LYS A 91 12.45 4.99 3.95
CA LYS A 91 13.03 4.91 5.29
C LYS A 91 14.26 5.80 5.45
N ASP A 92 15.11 5.87 4.43
CA ASP A 92 16.35 6.65 4.48
C ASP A 92 16.14 8.16 4.25
N GLY A 93 14.89 8.59 4.10
CA GLY A 93 14.56 10.00 3.88
C GLY A 93 14.58 10.43 2.42
N THR A 94 15.00 9.57 1.50
CA THR A 94 14.96 9.92 0.09
C THR A 94 13.53 9.94 -0.43
N ILE A 95 13.30 10.76 -1.46
CA ILE A 95 11.97 10.98 -2.03
C ILE A 95 11.91 10.32 -3.40
N PHE A 96 10.77 9.71 -3.69
CA PHE A 96 10.52 9.11 -5.00
C PHE A 96 9.13 9.48 -5.50
N TRP A 97 8.96 9.46 -6.81
CA TRP A 97 7.64 9.59 -7.42
C TRP A 97 6.98 8.22 -7.49
N GLY A 98 5.77 8.14 -7.00
CA GLY A 98 5.00 6.89 -7.00
C GLY A 98 3.68 7.02 -7.73
N SER A 99 3.27 5.92 -8.36
CA SER A 99 1.90 5.73 -8.83
C SER A 99 1.22 4.85 -7.79
N ILE A 100 0.18 5.38 -7.15
CA ILE A 100 -0.47 4.72 -6.03
C ILE A 100 -1.93 4.40 -6.40
N LEU A 101 -2.36 3.19 -6.06
CA LEU A 101 -3.75 2.77 -6.16
C LEU A 101 -4.17 2.19 -4.82
N ILE A 102 -5.18 2.80 -4.20
CA ILE A 102 -5.77 2.28 -2.97
C ILE A 102 -7.15 1.74 -3.34
N THR A 103 -7.39 0.46 -3.07
CA THR A 103 -8.66 -0.21 -3.38
C THR A 103 -9.34 -0.59 -2.08
N ALA A 104 -10.59 -0.19 -1.91
CA ALA A 104 -11.39 -0.59 -0.75
C ALA A 104 -11.82 -2.05 -0.91
N LEU A 105 -11.66 -2.81 0.18
CA LEU A 105 -12.07 -4.21 0.24
C LEU A 105 -13.37 -4.30 1.02
N HIS A 106 -14.30 -5.12 0.56
CA HIS A 106 -15.64 -5.22 1.14
C HIS A 106 -15.93 -6.63 1.60
N ASP A 107 -16.73 -6.74 2.67
CA ASP A 107 -17.29 -8.03 3.07
C ASP A 107 -18.50 -8.38 2.18
N GLU A 108 -19.14 -9.48 2.48
CA GLU A 108 -20.30 -9.96 1.70
C GLU A 108 -21.50 -9.02 1.77
N GLU A 109 -21.56 -8.17 2.78
CA GLU A 109 -22.66 -7.22 2.99
C GLU A 109 -22.36 -5.84 2.38
N GLY A 110 -21.19 -5.69 1.77
CA GLY A 110 -20.79 -4.45 1.13
C GLY A 110 -20.11 -3.44 2.06
N SER A 111 -19.81 -3.81 3.29
CA SER A 111 -19.10 -2.93 4.22
C SER A 111 -17.60 -2.95 3.94
N VAL A 112 -16.96 -1.80 3.98
CA VAL A 112 -15.51 -1.71 3.82
C VAL A 112 -14.82 -2.32 5.03
N ILE A 113 -13.89 -3.26 4.79
CA ILE A 113 -13.18 -3.98 5.84
C ILE A 113 -11.68 -3.73 5.85
N GLY A 114 -11.17 -3.04 4.86
CA GLY A 114 -9.75 -2.74 4.75
C GLY A 114 -9.43 -2.26 3.35
N PHE A 115 -8.13 -2.16 3.04
CA PHE A 115 -7.68 -1.62 1.76
C PHE A 115 -6.46 -2.38 1.26
N THR A 116 -6.36 -2.54 -0.05
CA THR A 116 -5.12 -2.89 -0.72
C THR A 116 -4.47 -1.61 -1.22
N LYS A 117 -3.20 -1.44 -0.94
CA LYS A 117 -2.43 -0.31 -1.45
C LYS A 117 -1.34 -0.84 -2.36
N LEU A 118 -1.41 -0.43 -3.62
CA LEU A 118 -0.44 -0.80 -4.65
C LEU A 118 0.40 0.43 -4.97
N THR A 119 1.72 0.32 -4.89
CA THR A 119 2.63 1.41 -5.24
C THR A 119 3.66 0.92 -6.25
N LYS A 120 3.79 1.67 -7.34
CA LYS A 120 4.87 1.50 -8.30
C LYS A 120 5.76 2.73 -8.23
N GLU A 121 7.07 2.53 -8.15
CA GLU A 121 8.00 3.63 -8.28
C GLU A 121 8.08 4.04 -9.75
N LEU A 122 7.95 5.33 -10.02
CA LEU A 122 8.02 5.86 -11.38
C LEU A 122 9.43 6.36 -11.69
N ALA A 123 9.90 6.04 -12.89
CA ALA A 123 11.10 6.64 -13.42
C ALA A 123 10.80 8.10 -13.82
N GLU A 124 11.84 8.94 -13.91
CA GLU A 124 11.69 10.35 -14.22
C GLU A 124 10.89 10.59 -15.50
N ASN A 125 11.08 9.76 -16.52
CA ASN A 125 10.37 9.86 -17.78
C ASN A 125 8.92 9.35 -17.75
N GLU A 126 8.47 8.78 -16.63
CA GLU A 126 7.12 8.26 -16.47
C GLU A 126 6.19 9.21 -15.70
N ILE A 127 6.70 10.36 -15.25
CA ILE A 127 5.97 11.23 -14.31
C ILE A 127 4.91 12.09 -15.03
N ASP A 128 5.02 12.35 -16.30
CA ASP A 128 4.12 13.23 -17.07
C ASP A 128 2.67 12.75 -17.14
#